data_0449dbce87ae909c99ef14b340e3637e
#
_entry.id   0449dbce87ae909c99ef14b340e3637e
#
_cell.length_a   1.000
_cell.length_b   1.000
_cell.length_c   1.000
_cell.angle_alpha   90.00
_cell.angle_beta   90.00
_cell.angle_gamma   90.00
#
_symmetry.space_group_name_H-M   'P 1'
#
loop_
_entity.id
_entity.type
_entity.pdbx_description
1 polymer ?
#
loop_
_entity_poly.entity_id
_entity_poly.type
_entity_poly.pdbx_seq_one_letter_code
_entity_poly.pdbx_strand_id
1 'polypeptide(L)'
;VQAETQRLSIDLVRRFEKLLQRLLQRAVMIVGLPAVSVGCTAVPEQTAEDLVGQRAISWAEALMELDYNGALSYMTPSYQMSPRADRFRGDFSGAGFWRSVTPHSVECGETQAPSRCDVTIIISMIVPPEMARETPISYDMTWVFLDGQWYLYRQ
;
A
#
# COMPACT_ATOMS: atom_id res chain seq x y z
N VAL A 1 44.72 32.94 20.17
CA VAL A 1 44.19 33.27 18.82
C VAL A 1 43.01 32.42 18.44
N GLN A 2 42.88 31.12 18.83
CA GLN A 2 41.76 30.24 18.46
C GLN A 2 40.45 30.53 19.21
N ALA A 3 40.52 31.08 20.44
CA ALA A 3 39.32 31.30 21.26
C ALA A 3 38.48 32.53 20.80
N GLU A 4 39.12 33.48 20.17
CA GLU A 4 38.50 34.73 19.69
C GLU A 4 37.67 34.49 18.40
N THR A 5 38.15 33.61 17.55
CA THR A 5 37.49 33.27 16.28
C THR A 5 36.19 32.49 16.53
N GLN A 6 36.16 31.65 17.57
CA GLN A 6 34.93 30.89 17.94
C GLN A 6 33.86 31.81 18.52
N ARG A 7 34.18 32.84 19.29
CA ARG A 7 33.19 33.77 19.84
C ARG A 7 32.53 34.62 18.78
N LEU A 8 33.29 35.08 17.77
CA LEU A 8 32.73 35.81 16.65
C LEU A 8 31.77 35.02 15.78
N SER A 9 32.02 33.72 15.61
CA SER A 9 31.13 32.85 14.84
C SER A 9 29.79 32.62 15.53
N ILE A 10 29.76 32.47 16.86
CA ILE A 10 28.55 32.23 17.64
C ILE A 10 27.66 33.50 17.68
N ASP A 11 28.25 34.67 17.78
CA ASP A 11 27.50 35.93 17.79
C ASP A 11 26.89 36.23 16.41
N LEU A 12 27.58 35.87 15.33
CA LEU A 12 27.06 36.05 13.98
C LEU A 12 25.81 35.16 13.74
N VAL A 13 25.86 33.90 14.15
CA VAL A 13 24.74 32.96 14.02
C VAL A 13 23.53 33.45 14.82
N ARG A 14 23.70 33.91 16.06
CA ARG A 14 22.60 34.45 16.88
C ARG A 14 21.98 35.70 16.29
N ARG A 15 22.76 36.56 15.64
CA ARG A 15 22.21 37.75 14.96
C ARG A 15 21.41 37.38 13.72
N PHE A 16 21.85 36.36 13.01
CA PHE A 16 21.15 35.85 11.80
C PHE A 16 19.80 35.21 12.16
N GLU A 17 19.71 34.41 13.24
CA GLU A 17 18.45 33.83 13.72
C GLU A 17 17.45 34.91 14.14
N LYS A 18 17.89 35.97 14.86
CA LYS A 18 17.02 37.05 15.26
C LYS A 18 16.51 37.88 14.07
N LEU A 19 17.30 38.03 13.03
CA LEU A 19 16.87 38.69 11.79
C LEU A 19 15.85 37.84 11.03
N LEU A 20 16.08 36.54 10.94
CA LEU A 20 15.16 35.59 10.28
C LEU A 20 13.80 35.54 10.98
N GLN A 21 13.77 35.53 12.33
CA GLN A 21 12.55 35.57 13.11
C GLN A 21 11.76 36.87 12.93
N ARG A 22 12.47 38.01 12.82
CA ARG A 22 11.80 39.32 12.58
C ARG A 22 11.21 39.45 11.17
N LEU A 23 11.85 38.78 10.17
CA LEU A 23 11.33 38.73 8.80
C LEU A 23 10.10 37.83 8.71
N LEU A 24 10.12 36.68 9.40
CA LEU A 24 8.97 35.76 9.48
C LEU A 24 7.77 36.38 10.19
N GLN A 25 7.99 37.16 11.28
CA GLN A 25 6.91 37.84 11.99
C GLN A 25 6.27 38.99 11.20
N ARG A 26 7.02 39.61 10.28
CA ARG A 26 6.45 40.70 9.43
C ARG A 26 5.68 40.17 8.21
N ALA A 27 5.95 38.90 7.77
CA ALA A 27 5.23 38.30 6.67
C ALA A 27 3.82 37.79 7.03
N VAL A 28 3.50 37.67 8.33
CA VAL A 28 2.20 37.14 8.80
C VAL A 28 1.10 38.20 8.85
N MET A 29 1.42 39.49 8.69
CA MET A 29 0.45 40.56 8.89
C MET A 29 -0.27 41.08 7.63
N ILE A 30 -0.03 40.53 6.45
CA ILE A 30 -0.67 41.01 5.21
C ILE A 30 -1.17 39.83 4.37
N VAL A 31 -2.00 38.96 4.93
CA VAL A 31 -2.90 38.14 4.11
C VAL A 31 -4.24 38.12 4.79
N GLY A 32 -5.12 39.05 4.36
CA GLY A 32 -6.55 38.91 4.61
C GLY A 32 -6.99 37.57 4.01
N LEU A 33 -7.22 36.57 4.86
CA LEU A 33 -7.76 35.29 4.46
C LEU A 33 -9.17 35.51 3.91
N PRO A 34 -9.44 35.21 2.63
CA PRO A 34 -10.79 34.89 2.22
C PRO A 34 -11.22 33.69 3.05
N ALA A 35 -12.38 33.75 3.69
CA ALA A 35 -13.00 32.60 4.33
C ALA A 35 -13.25 31.53 3.26
N VAL A 36 -12.28 30.67 3.07
CA VAL A 36 -12.46 29.45 2.26
C VAL A 36 -13.37 28.58 3.11
N SER A 37 -14.65 28.53 2.73
CA SER A 37 -15.57 27.52 3.20
C SER A 37 -14.95 26.17 2.78
N VAL A 38 -14.28 25.50 3.72
CA VAL A 38 -13.87 24.10 3.58
C VAL A 38 -15.16 23.31 3.54
N GLY A 39 -15.69 23.12 2.34
CA GLY A 39 -16.71 22.12 2.10
C GLY A 39 -16.07 20.80 2.51
N CYS A 40 -16.61 20.14 3.54
CA CYS A 40 -16.30 18.75 3.81
C CYS A 40 -16.77 17.96 2.59
N THR A 41 -15.87 17.73 1.64
CA THR A 41 -16.06 16.67 0.65
C THR A 41 -15.98 15.39 1.45
N ALA A 42 -17.14 14.77 1.71
CA ALA A 42 -17.19 13.43 2.26
C ALA A 42 -16.32 12.55 1.35
N VAL A 43 -15.20 12.08 1.87
CA VAL A 43 -14.42 11.02 1.19
C VAL A 43 -15.38 9.84 1.11
N PRO A 44 -15.65 9.28 -0.08
CA PRO A 44 -16.51 8.11 -0.20
C PRO A 44 -15.96 7.01 0.72
N GLU A 45 -16.81 6.50 1.59
CA GLU A 45 -16.45 5.39 2.46
C GLU A 45 -16.14 4.18 1.57
N GLN A 46 -14.90 3.68 1.65
CA GLN A 46 -14.49 2.51 0.86
C GLN A 46 -15.29 1.29 1.31
N THR A 47 -15.89 0.62 0.35
CA THR A 47 -16.63 -0.61 0.63
C THR A 47 -15.67 -1.77 0.94
N ALA A 48 -16.19 -2.85 1.52
CA ALA A 48 -15.41 -4.07 1.74
C ALA A 48 -14.89 -4.63 0.41
N GLU A 49 -15.71 -4.57 -0.63
CA GLU A 49 -15.36 -5.00 -1.98
C GLU A 49 -14.19 -4.20 -2.56
N ASP A 50 -14.19 -2.87 -2.40
CA ASP A 50 -13.11 -2.00 -2.87
C ASP A 50 -11.80 -2.34 -2.16
N LEU A 51 -11.85 -2.47 -0.83
CA LEU A 51 -10.69 -2.79 -0.01
C LEU A 51 -10.10 -4.15 -0.34
N VAL A 52 -10.95 -5.18 -0.46
CA VAL A 52 -10.52 -6.55 -0.74
C VAL A 52 -10.00 -6.65 -2.18
N GLY A 53 -10.68 -6.02 -3.14
CA GLY A 53 -10.21 -5.97 -4.52
C GLY A 53 -8.82 -5.37 -4.66
N GLN A 54 -8.57 -4.22 -4.01
CA GLN A 54 -7.24 -3.59 -3.99
C GLN A 54 -6.19 -4.50 -3.35
N ARG A 55 -6.50 -5.14 -2.22
CA ARG A 55 -5.57 -6.06 -1.55
C ARG A 55 -5.25 -7.28 -2.41
N ALA A 56 -6.22 -7.81 -3.14
CA ALA A 56 -6.01 -8.94 -4.05
C ALA A 56 -5.05 -8.57 -5.19
N ILE A 57 -5.19 -7.39 -5.77
CA ILE A 57 -4.26 -6.88 -6.79
C ILE A 57 -2.87 -6.69 -6.19
N SER A 58 -2.75 -5.99 -5.05
CA SER A 58 -1.45 -5.74 -4.41
C SER A 58 -0.73 -7.03 -4.01
N TRP A 59 -1.47 -8.06 -3.58
CA TRP A 59 -0.90 -9.39 -3.33
C TRP A 59 -0.31 -10.01 -4.62
N ALA A 60 -1.03 -9.95 -5.72
CA ALA A 60 -0.57 -10.49 -6.99
C ALA A 60 0.62 -9.69 -7.56
N GLU A 61 0.62 -8.37 -7.42
CA GLU A 61 1.74 -7.49 -7.80
C GLU A 61 3.01 -7.83 -7.01
N ALA A 62 2.92 -8.04 -5.69
CA ALA A 62 4.06 -8.48 -4.88
C ALA A 62 4.64 -9.80 -5.40
N LEU A 63 3.78 -10.75 -5.82
CA LEU A 63 4.25 -12.00 -6.44
C LEU A 63 4.92 -11.78 -7.81
N MET A 64 4.39 -10.86 -8.64
CA MET A 64 5.01 -10.50 -9.92
C MET A 64 6.39 -9.86 -9.73
N GLU A 65 6.58 -9.11 -8.66
CA GLU A 65 7.85 -8.51 -8.26
C GLU A 65 8.79 -9.51 -7.55
N LEU A 66 8.34 -10.77 -7.34
CA LEU A 66 9.03 -11.81 -6.59
C LEU A 66 9.26 -11.45 -5.11
N ASP A 67 8.50 -10.49 -4.59
CA ASP A 67 8.44 -10.17 -3.16
C ASP A 67 7.55 -11.18 -2.42
N TYR A 68 8.09 -12.38 -2.22
CA TYR A 68 7.36 -13.45 -1.54
C TYR A 68 7.06 -13.14 -0.08
N ASN A 69 7.88 -12.32 0.59
CA ASN A 69 7.64 -11.94 1.97
C ASN A 69 6.47 -10.95 2.04
N GLY A 70 6.45 -9.96 1.15
CA GLY A 70 5.33 -9.05 1.00
C GLY A 70 4.04 -9.79 0.69
N ALA A 71 4.06 -10.68 -0.30
CA ALA A 71 2.90 -11.50 -0.65
C ALA A 71 2.44 -12.42 0.50
N LEU A 72 3.37 -13.03 1.25
CA LEU A 72 3.06 -13.87 2.41
C LEU A 72 2.37 -13.07 3.53
N SER A 73 2.66 -11.79 3.67
CA SER A 73 2.04 -10.93 4.69
C SER A 73 0.52 -10.75 4.50
N TYR A 74 0.01 -10.98 3.31
CA TYR A 74 -1.43 -10.98 3.03
C TYR A 74 -2.14 -12.25 3.48
N MET A 75 -1.41 -13.34 3.74
CA MET A 75 -2.00 -14.60 4.22
C MET A 75 -2.46 -14.48 5.67
N THR A 76 -3.42 -15.33 6.08
CA THR A 76 -3.85 -15.37 7.49
C THR A 76 -2.67 -15.59 8.44
N PRO A 77 -2.70 -15.05 9.68
CA PRO A 77 -1.65 -15.28 10.67
C PRO A 77 -1.38 -16.78 10.93
N SER A 78 -2.43 -17.60 10.94
CA SER A 78 -2.30 -19.04 11.10
C SER A 78 -1.54 -19.71 9.95
N TYR A 79 -1.74 -19.24 8.70
CA TYR A 79 -0.97 -19.72 7.56
C TYR A 79 0.50 -19.32 7.68
N GLN A 80 0.78 -18.04 8.01
CA GLN A 80 2.15 -17.52 8.15
C GLN A 80 2.98 -18.27 9.20
N MET A 81 2.34 -18.78 10.26
CA MET A 81 2.98 -19.57 11.31
C MET A 81 3.01 -21.08 11.02
N SER A 82 2.44 -21.52 9.92
CA SER A 82 2.36 -22.95 9.57
C SER A 82 3.57 -23.40 8.75
N PRO A 83 3.89 -24.71 8.72
CA PRO A 83 4.92 -25.27 7.84
C PRO A 83 4.65 -25.04 6.33
N ARG A 84 3.44 -24.62 5.96
CA ARG A 84 3.09 -24.26 4.58
C ARG A 84 3.73 -22.93 4.15
N ALA A 85 3.96 -22.01 5.09
CA ALA A 85 4.66 -20.76 4.81
C ALA A 85 6.06 -21.01 4.21
N ASP A 86 6.76 -22.05 4.65
CA ASP A 86 8.09 -22.41 4.13
C ASP A 86 8.05 -22.79 2.65
N ARG A 87 6.91 -23.27 2.16
CA ARG A 87 6.70 -23.68 0.76
C ARG A 87 6.08 -22.60 -0.10
N PHE A 88 5.64 -21.49 0.48
CA PHE A 88 4.94 -20.40 -0.21
C PHE A 88 5.68 -19.94 -1.47
N ARG A 89 7.00 -19.71 -1.37
CA ARG A 89 7.84 -19.33 -2.50
C ARG A 89 7.84 -20.38 -3.62
N GLY A 90 7.85 -21.65 -3.27
CA GLY A 90 7.80 -22.76 -4.24
C GLY A 90 6.46 -22.81 -4.95
N ASP A 91 5.37 -22.66 -4.21
CA ASP A 91 3.99 -22.67 -4.72
C ASP A 91 3.73 -21.56 -5.75
N PHE A 92 4.40 -20.41 -5.60
CA PHE A 92 4.26 -19.25 -6.47
C PHE A 92 5.50 -18.95 -7.32
N SER A 93 6.41 -19.91 -7.49
CA SER A 93 7.64 -19.73 -8.29
C SER A 93 7.37 -19.35 -9.76
N GLY A 94 6.18 -19.69 -10.29
CA GLY A 94 5.74 -19.31 -11.64
C GLY A 94 5.25 -17.86 -11.77
N ALA A 95 5.09 -17.11 -10.68
CA ALA A 95 4.56 -15.75 -10.72
C ALA A 95 5.48 -14.77 -11.49
N GLY A 96 6.76 -15.04 -11.61
CA GLY A 96 7.68 -14.26 -12.45
C GLY A 96 7.34 -14.25 -13.95
N PHE A 97 6.46 -15.15 -14.40
CA PHE A 97 5.92 -15.14 -15.77
C PHE A 97 4.63 -14.36 -15.92
N TRP A 98 4.04 -13.86 -14.83
CA TRP A 98 2.87 -12.99 -14.86
C TRP A 98 3.26 -11.63 -15.44
N ARG A 99 2.36 -11.02 -16.21
CA ARG A 99 2.59 -9.74 -16.91
C ARG A 99 1.67 -8.65 -16.44
N SER A 100 0.43 -9.02 -16.15
CA SER A 100 -0.55 -8.10 -15.61
C SER A 100 -1.56 -8.85 -14.76
N VAL A 101 -2.18 -8.13 -13.87
CA VAL A 101 -3.29 -8.59 -13.05
C VAL A 101 -4.41 -7.56 -13.12
N THR A 102 -5.64 -8.03 -13.24
CA THR A 102 -6.84 -7.18 -13.23
C THR A 102 -7.92 -7.79 -12.38
N PRO A 103 -8.70 -6.98 -11.64
CA PRO A 103 -9.86 -7.49 -10.93
C PRO A 103 -10.93 -7.96 -11.92
N HIS A 104 -11.60 -9.06 -11.63
CA HIS A 104 -12.73 -9.57 -12.40
C HIS A 104 -14.03 -9.47 -11.62
N SER A 105 -14.08 -10.06 -10.42
CA SER A 105 -15.21 -9.94 -9.50
C SER A 105 -14.75 -9.92 -8.05
N VAL A 106 -15.52 -9.24 -7.20
CA VAL A 106 -15.40 -9.28 -5.75
C VAL A 106 -16.80 -9.43 -5.20
N GLU A 107 -17.05 -10.51 -4.50
CA GLU A 107 -18.36 -10.83 -3.92
C GLU A 107 -18.21 -11.01 -2.42
N CYS A 108 -18.72 -10.06 -1.66
CA CYS A 108 -18.77 -10.12 -0.20
C CYS A 108 -20.17 -10.55 0.27
N GLY A 109 -20.25 -11.10 1.46
CA GLY A 109 -21.56 -11.50 2.03
C GLY A 109 -22.52 -10.33 2.15
N GLU A 110 -23.81 -10.58 2.07
CA GLU A 110 -24.92 -9.59 2.05
C GLU A 110 -25.11 -8.80 3.37
N THR A 111 -24.12 -8.79 4.26
CA THR A 111 -24.20 -8.07 5.54
C THR A 111 -23.54 -6.71 5.43
N GLN A 112 -23.95 -5.74 6.27
CA GLN A 112 -23.31 -4.43 6.35
C GLN A 112 -21.83 -4.49 6.78
N ALA A 113 -21.41 -5.58 7.41
CA ALA A 113 -20.04 -5.85 7.82
C ALA A 113 -19.65 -7.28 7.43
N PRO A 114 -19.34 -7.54 6.15
CA PRO A 114 -18.99 -8.88 5.71
C PRO A 114 -17.66 -9.31 6.35
N SER A 115 -17.60 -10.58 6.76
CA SER A 115 -16.37 -11.19 7.29
C SER A 115 -15.63 -12.07 6.27
N ARG A 116 -16.22 -12.24 5.09
CA ARG A 116 -15.68 -13.04 3.99
C ARG A 116 -16.04 -12.43 2.65
N CYS A 117 -15.08 -12.43 1.74
CA CYS A 117 -15.28 -12.09 0.33
C CYS A 117 -14.61 -13.16 -0.53
N ASP A 118 -15.28 -13.52 -1.62
CA ASP A 118 -14.70 -14.33 -2.67
C ASP A 118 -14.32 -13.40 -3.85
N VAL A 119 -13.09 -13.54 -4.33
CA VAL A 119 -12.47 -12.63 -5.31
C VAL A 119 -11.94 -13.46 -6.48
N THR A 120 -12.26 -13.04 -7.68
CA THR A 120 -11.63 -13.55 -8.89
C THR A 120 -10.79 -12.45 -9.53
N ILE A 121 -9.53 -12.75 -9.81
CA ILE A 121 -8.64 -11.92 -10.62
C ILE A 121 -8.28 -12.62 -11.91
N ILE A 122 -8.02 -11.84 -12.96
CA ILE A 122 -7.46 -12.34 -14.22
C ILE A 122 -5.98 -12.00 -14.24
N ILE A 123 -5.15 -13.02 -14.40
CA ILE A 123 -3.70 -12.91 -14.52
C ILE A 123 -3.34 -13.20 -15.97
N SER A 124 -2.68 -12.26 -16.64
CA SER A 124 -2.08 -12.50 -17.94
C SER A 124 -0.66 -13.00 -17.77
N MET A 125 -0.30 -14.12 -18.38
CA MET A 125 1.02 -14.72 -18.23
C MET A 125 1.63 -15.14 -19.57
N ILE A 126 2.96 -15.13 -19.63
CA ILE A 126 3.74 -15.67 -20.75
C ILE A 126 4.47 -16.90 -20.28
N VAL A 127 4.21 -18.04 -20.91
CA VAL A 127 4.90 -19.31 -20.60
C VAL A 127 5.96 -19.56 -21.67
N PRO A 128 7.27 -19.58 -21.32
CA PRO A 128 8.33 -19.97 -22.26
C PRO A 128 8.29 -21.48 -22.57
N PRO A 129 8.91 -21.94 -23.67
CA PRO A 129 9.56 -21.19 -24.75
C PRO A 129 8.66 -20.98 -25.99
N GLU A 130 7.48 -21.58 -26.04
CA GLU A 130 6.69 -21.70 -27.29
C GLU A 130 5.57 -20.67 -27.40
N MET A 131 5.25 -19.94 -26.31
CA MET A 131 4.14 -19.00 -26.28
C MET A 131 4.64 -17.54 -26.29
N ALA A 132 4.84 -16.99 -27.48
CA ALA A 132 4.96 -15.53 -27.66
C ALA A 132 3.61 -14.81 -27.38
N ARG A 133 2.60 -15.53 -26.87
CA ARG A 133 1.26 -15.03 -26.64
C ARG A 133 0.95 -15.01 -25.15
N GLU A 134 0.44 -13.88 -24.69
CA GLU A 134 -0.15 -13.76 -23.36
C GLU A 134 -1.41 -14.61 -23.24
N THR A 135 -1.49 -15.38 -22.18
CA THR A 135 -2.63 -16.26 -21.89
C THR A 135 -3.26 -15.78 -20.58
N PRO A 136 -4.55 -15.39 -20.60
CA PRO A 136 -5.25 -15.04 -19.36
C PRO A 136 -5.62 -16.32 -18.61
N ILE A 137 -5.42 -16.30 -17.30
CA ILE A 137 -5.89 -17.33 -16.36
C ILE A 137 -6.74 -16.67 -15.28
N SER A 138 -7.81 -17.34 -14.88
CA SER A 138 -8.62 -16.96 -13.73
C SER A 138 -8.00 -17.52 -12.46
N TYR A 139 -7.94 -16.69 -11.42
CA TYR A 139 -7.45 -17.10 -10.11
C TYR A 139 -8.46 -16.69 -9.04
N ASP A 140 -9.06 -17.70 -8.39
CA ASP A 140 -10.09 -17.52 -7.38
C ASP A 140 -9.48 -17.52 -5.98
N MET A 141 -9.91 -16.60 -5.15
CA MET A 141 -9.38 -16.36 -3.81
C MET A 141 -10.51 -16.13 -2.81
N THR A 142 -10.35 -16.63 -1.61
CA THR A 142 -11.21 -16.29 -0.47
C THR A 142 -10.45 -15.36 0.47
N TRP A 143 -11.06 -14.22 0.79
CA TRP A 143 -10.55 -13.28 1.77
C TRP A 143 -11.41 -13.31 3.02
N VAL A 144 -10.78 -13.22 4.19
CA VAL A 144 -11.44 -13.23 5.50
C VAL A 144 -11.03 -12.02 6.32
N PHE A 145 -11.99 -11.43 7.03
CA PHE A 145 -11.75 -10.30 7.91
C PHE A 145 -11.44 -10.81 9.32
N LEU A 146 -10.22 -10.54 9.80
CA LEU A 146 -9.74 -10.95 11.12
C LEU A 146 -9.05 -9.76 11.79
N ASP A 147 -9.37 -9.48 13.03
CA ASP A 147 -8.69 -8.46 13.86
C ASP A 147 -8.56 -7.09 13.18
N GLY A 148 -9.60 -6.67 12.45
CA GLY A 148 -9.63 -5.36 11.77
C GLY A 148 -8.94 -5.33 10.41
N GLN A 149 -8.52 -6.45 9.86
CA GLN A 149 -7.80 -6.54 8.59
C GLN A 149 -8.30 -7.70 7.72
N TRP A 150 -8.24 -7.53 6.40
CA TRP A 150 -8.51 -8.57 5.42
C TRP A 150 -7.28 -9.41 5.13
N TYR A 151 -7.42 -10.73 5.15
CA TYR A 151 -6.37 -11.70 4.86
C TYR A 151 -6.82 -12.69 3.80
N LEU A 152 -5.89 -13.09 2.94
CA LEU A 152 -6.09 -14.19 2.01
C LEU A 152 -6.10 -15.51 2.77
N TYR A 153 -7.20 -16.24 2.65
CA TYR A 153 -7.39 -17.55 3.27
C TYR A 153 -6.99 -18.66 2.30
N ARG A 154 -6.12 -19.54 2.74
CA ARG A 154 -5.73 -20.74 2.00
C ARG A 154 -5.69 -21.93 2.96
N GLN A 155 -6.33 -23.03 2.56
CA GLN A 155 -6.31 -24.29 3.30
C GLN A 155 -5.02 -25.07 3.06
#